data_f5e88afce14ae1a55a44fe5f4285060b
#
_entry.id   f5e88afce14ae1a55a44fe5f4285060b
#
_cell.length_a   1.000
_cell.length_b   1.000
_cell.length_c   1.000
_cell.angle_alpha   90.00
_cell.angle_beta   90.00
_cell.angle_gamma   90.00
#
_symmetry.space_group_name_H-M   'P 1'
#
loop_
_entity.id
_entity.type
_entity.pdbx_description
1 polymer ?
#
loop_
_entity_poly.entity_id
_entity_poly.type
_entity_poly.pdbx_seq_one_letter_code
_entity_poly.pdbx_strand_id
1 'polypeptide(L)'
;MHDIPKQIPLANNHISVDCVVIGFDGEQLKVLLINRIGEENGKVYRDMKLPGSLIYMDEDLDEAAQRVLFELTGIRNVNLMQFKAFGSKNRTSNPKDVHWLERAMQSKVERIVTIAYLSMVKIDRALDKNLDEFQACWVCLLYTSPS
;
A
#
# COMPACT_ATOMS: atom_id res chain seq x y z
N MET A 1 25.38 -28.76 -6.20
CA MET A 1 23.99 -28.24 -6.08
C MET A 1 23.95 -26.89 -6.73
N HIS A 2 23.16 -26.74 -7.76
CA HIS A 2 23.07 -25.49 -8.49
C HIS A 2 22.02 -24.60 -7.84
N ASP A 3 22.41 -23.39 -7.46
CA ASP A 3 21.46 -22.40 -7.00
C ASP A 3 20.59 -21.97 -8.17
N ILE A 4 19.29 -22.24 -8.05
CA ILE A 4 18.33 -21.75 -9.02
C ILE A 4 18.15 -20.25 -8.76
N PRO A 5 18.45 -19.37 -9.73
CA PRO A 5 18.23 -17.94 -9.52
C PRO A 5 16.76 -17.70 -9.14
N LYS A 6 16.56 -16.89 -8.11
CA LYS A 6 15.19 -16.47 -7.76
C LYS A 6 14.61 -15.75 -8.95
N GLN A 7 13.54 -16.29 -9.49
CA GLN A 7 12.80 -15.60 -10.53
C GLN A 7 12.13 -14.38 -9.93
N ILE A 8 12.23 -13.25 -10.61
CA ILE A 8 11.48 -12.05 -10.23
C ILE A 8 10.01 -12.36 -10.43
N PRO A 9 9.17 -12.22 -9.39
CA PRO A 9 7.74 -12.50 -9.54
C PRO A 9 7.12 -11.61 -10.60
N LEU A 10 6.26 -12.20 -11.43
CA LEU A 10 5.57 -11.48 -12.48
C LEU A 10 4.33 -10.81 -11.90
N ALA A 11 4.23 -9.49 -12.06
CA ALA A 11 3.10 -8.72 -11.58
C ALA A 11 1.89 -8.85 -12.50
N ASN A 12 0.71 -8.81 -11.90
CA ASN A 12 -0.54 -8.65 -12.65
C ASN A 12 -0.79 -7.15 -12.86
N ASN A 13 -0.80 -6.70 -14.11
CA ASN A 13 -0.87 -5.27 -14.43
C ASN A 13 -2.27 -4.65 -14.25
N HIS A 14 -3.26 -5.46 -13.91
CA HIS A 14 -4.66 -5.00 -13.83
C HIS A 14 -5.27 -5.07 -12.44
N ILE A 15 -4.61 -5.73 -11.49
CA ILE A 15 -5.16 -5.95 -10.17
C ILE A 15 -4.15 -5.49 -9.10
N SER A 16 -4.63 -4.63 -8.22
CA SER A 16 -3.87 -4.19 -7.05
C SER A 16 -4.65 -4.43 -5.77
N VAL A 17 -3.94 -4.41 -4.65
CA VAL A 17 -4.54 -4.42 -3.31
C VAL A 17 -4.11 -3.18 -2.58
N ASP A 18 -5.03 -2.60 -1.81
CA ASP A 18 -4.75 -1.51 -0.87
C ASP A 18 -5.11 -1.98 0.54
N CYS A 19 -4.26 -1.64 1.50
CA CYS A 19 -4.47 -2.02 2.89
C CYS A 19 -4.90 -0.79 3.69
N VAL A 20 -6.13 -0.83 4.20
CA VAL A 20 -6.66 0.20 5.09
C VAL A 20 -6.49 -0.33 6.51
N VAL A 21 -5.45 0.13 7.19
CA VAL A 21 -5.16 -0.28 8.57
C VAL A 21 -5.54 0.87 9.48
N ILE A 22 -6.59 0.65 10.27
CA ILE A 22 -7.09 1.62 11.24
C ILE A 22 -6.53 1.23 12.60
N GLY A 23 -5.81 2.14 13.22
CA GLY A 23 -5.20 1.92 14.53
C GLY A 23 -5.79 2.84 15.58
N PHE A 24 -5.86 2.33 16.81
CA PHE A 24 -6.27 3.09 17.98
C PHE A 24 -5.11 3.14 18.97
N ASP A 25 -4.72 4.36 19.37
CA ASP A 25 -3.57 4.55 20.27
C ASP A 25 -3.96 4.76 21.74
N GLY A 26 -5.23 4.58 22.07
CA GLY A 26 -5.79 4.85 23.40
C GLY A 26 -6.56 6.18 23.46
N GLU A 27 -6.35 7.06 22.49
CA GLU A 27 -7.00 8.36 22.44
C GLU A 27 -7.67 8.64 21.09
N GLN A 28 -7.00 8.30 19.98
CA GLN A 28 -7.45 8.67 18.65
C GLN A 28 -7.40 7.50 17.70
N LEU A 29 -8.29 7.52 16.72
CA LEU A 29 -8.24 6.62 15.57
C LEU A 29 -7.33 7.21 14.51
N LYS A 30 -6.46 6.36 13.97
CA LYS A 30 -5.47 6.74 12.97
C LYS A 30 -5.48 5.76 11.81
N VAL A 31 -5.04 6.22 10.65
CA VAL A 31 -4.86 5.37 9.48
C VAL A 31 -3.38 5.29 9.15
N LEU A 32 -2.94 4.09 8.75
CA LEU A 32 -1.56 3.86 8.34
C LEU A 32 -1.37 4.31 6.90
N LEU A 33 -0.43 5.21 6.69
CA LEU A 33 -0.08 5.71 5.35
C LEU A 33 1.41 5.56 5.11
N ILE A 34 1.79 5.50 3.84
CA ILE A 34 3.19 5.55 3.44
C ILE A 34 3.48 6.89 2.77
N ASN A 35 4.69 7.39 2.98
CA ASN A 35 5.20 8.57 2.31
C ASN A 35 5.68 8.18 0.92
N ARG A 36 5.09 8.79 -0.09
CA ARG A 36 5.46 8.56 -1.47
C ARG A 36 6.27 9.76 -1.96
N ILE A 37 7.51 9.52 -2.37
CA ILE A 37 8.39 10.54 -2.92
C ILE A 37 8.58 10.24 -4.38
N GLY A 38 8.33 11.23 -5.24
CA GLY A 38 8.51 11.08 -6.67
C GLY A 38 9.09 12.33 -7.29
N GLU A 39 9.43 12.22 -8.56
CA GLU A 39 9.95 13.33 -9.34
C GLU A 39 9.15 13.44 -10.63
N GLU A 40 8.70 14.63 -10.94
CA GLU A 40 7.94 14.91 -12.15
C GLU A 40 8.40 16.27 -12.69
N ASN A 41 8.81 16.28 -13.96
CA ASN A 41 9.28 17.49 -14.64
C ASN A 41 10.40 18.22 -13.88
N GLY A 42 11.33 17.46 -13.29
CA GLY A 42 12.44 18.02 -12.51
C GLY A 42 12.08 18.49 -11.11
N LYS A 43 10.81 18.36 -10.70
CA LYS A 43 10.36 18.73 -9.36
C LYS A 43 10.13 17.51 -8.51
N VAL A 44 10.66 17.52 -7.28
CA VAL A 44 10.40 16.48 -6.29
C VAL A 44 9.06 16.76 -5.63
N TYR A 45 8.18 15.76 -5.58
CA TYR A 45 6.93 15.86 -4.84
C TYR A 45 6.88 14.82 -3.72
N ARG A 46 6.12 15.15 -2.68
CA ARG A 46 5.83 14.22 -1.60
C ARG A 46 4.33 14.05 -1.48
N ASP A 47 3.91 12.81 -1.27
CA ASP A 47 2.51 12.46 -1.19
C ASP A 47 2.35 11.33 -0.17
N MET A 48 1.14 11.17 0.37
CA MET A 48 0.84 10.10 1.30
C MET A 48 -0.26 9.23 0.71
N LYS A 49 -0.11 7.92 0.84
CA LYS A 49 -1.10 7.00 0.31
C LYS A 49 -1.23 5.76 1.19
N LEU A 50 -2.30 5.02 0.98
CA LEU A 50 -2.47 3.70 1.60
C LEU A 50 -1.37 2.75 1.11
N PRO A 51 -0.89 1.84 1.98
CA PRO A 51 -0.03 0.76 1.51
C PRO A 51 -0.76 -0.05 0.45
N GLY A 52 -0.20 -0.10 -0.75
CA GLY A 52 -0.84 -0.79 -1.86
C GLY A 52 0.13 -1.06 -2.99
N SER A 53 -0.14 -2.09 -3.77
CA SER A 53 0.64 -2.42 -4.96
C SER A 53 -0.10 -3.47 -5.79
N LEU A 54 0.42 -3.72 -6.99
CA LEU A 54 -0.07 -4.80 -7.85
C LEU A 54 0.18 -6.16 -7.20
N ILE A 55 -0.73 -7.09 -7.43
CA ILE A 55 -0.54 -8.48 -7.00
C ILE A 55 0.43 -9.19 -7.96
N TYR A 56 1.00 -10.31 -7.52
CA TYR A 56 1.75 -11.18 -8.40
C TYR A 56 0.82 -12.19 -9.07
N MET A 57 1.24 -12.68 -10.24
CA MET A 57 0.42 -13.59 -11.04
C MET A 57 0.12 -14.91 -10.34
N ASP A 58 0.98 -15.33 -9.43
CA ASP A 58 0.89 -16.63 -8.75
C ASP A 58 0.48 -16.54 -7.28
N GLU A 59 -0.07 -15.39 -6.85
CA GLU A 59 -0.49 -15.26 -5.46
C GLU A 59 -1.99 -14.97 -5.36
N ASP A 60 -2.59 -15.47 -4.27
CA ASP A 60 -3.97 -15.16 -3.92
C ASP A 60 -4.07 -13.73 -3.40
N LEU A 61 -5.28 -13.16 -3.43
CA LEU A 61 -5.51 -11.79 -2.97
C LEU A 61 -5.11 -11.61 -1.50
N ASP A 62 -5.47 -12.56 -0.63
CA ASP A 62 -5.12 -12.47 0.79
C ASP A 62 -3.61 -12.53 1.01
N GLU A 63 -2.91 -13.37 0.26
CA GLU A 63 -1.45 -13.43 0.30
C GLU A 63 -0.83 -12.11 -0.15
N ALA A 64 -1.37 -11.55 -1.24
CA ALA A 64 -0.88 -10.28 -1.77
C ALA A 64 -1.05 -9.15 -0.76
N ALA A 65 -2.21 -9.08 -0.09
CA ALA A 65 -2.46 -8.04 0.91
C ALA A 65 -1.45 -8.12 2.06
N GLN A 66 -1.18 -9.31 2.60
CA GLN A 66 -0.19 -9.49 3.66
C GLN A 66 1.22 -9.12 3.19
N ARG A 67 1.59 -9.54 1.98
CA ARG A 67 2.90 -9.24 1.41
C ARG A 67 3.08 -7.74 1.21
N VAL A 68 2.11 -7.07 0.60
CA VAL A 68 2.17 -5.64 0.30
C VAL A 68 2.29 -4.84 1.61
N LEU A 69 1.48 -5.18 2.60
CA LEU A 69 1.55 -4.50 3.89
C LEU A 69 2.93 -4.66 4.52
N PHE A 70 3.46 -5.88 4.52
CA PHE A 70 4.78 -6.13 5.11
C PHE A 70 5.90 -5.43 4.34
N GLU A 71 5.89 -5.50 3.02
CA GLU A 71 6.95 -4.88 2.21
C GLU A 71 6.98 -3.36 2.35
N LEU A 72 5.82 -2.73 2.52
CA LEU A 72 5.72 -1.27 2.55
C LEU A 72 5.73 -0.68 3.97
N THR A 73 5.43 -1.46 5.00
CA THR A 73 5.32 -0.94 6.36
C THR A 73 6.05 -1.75 7.41
N GLY A 74 6.49 -2.95 7.09
CA GLY A 74 7.10 -3.87 8.05
C GLY A 74 6.09 -4.57 8.95
N ILE A 75 4.81 -4.27 8.85
CA ILE A 75 3.77 -4.87 9.68
C ILE A 75 3.33 -6.21 9.07
N ARG A 76 3.23 -7.23 9.92
CA ARG A 76 2.77 -8.56 9.54
C ARG A 76 1.84 -9.14 10.58
N ASN A 77 1.14 -10.20 10.21
CA ASN A 77 0.29 -10.97 11.11
C ASN A 77 -0.88 -10.17 11.68
N VAL A 78 -1.37 -9.19 10.93
CA VAL A 78 -2.62 -8.51 11.27
C VAL A 78 -3.76 -9.14 10.49
N ASN A 79 -4.97 -9.04 11.04
CA ASN A 79 -6.14 -9.59 10.39
C ASN A 79 -6.63 -8.64 9.31
N LEU A 80 -6.31 -8.95 8.06
CA LEU A 80 -6.75 -8.19 6.89
C LEU A 80 -7.97 -8.87 6.28
N MET A 81 -9.07 -8.14 6.18
CA MET A 81 -10.32 -8.64 5.62
C MET A 81 -10.66 -7.87 4.36
N GLN A 82 -10.92 -8.61 3.28
CA GLN A 82 -11.38 -8.02 2.03
C GLN A 82 -12.74 -7.35 2.25
N PHE A 83 -12.89 -6.09 1.85
CA PHE A 83 -14.16 -5.43 2.06
C PHE A 83 -14.76 -4.78 0.81
N LYS A 84 -13.97 -4.37 -0.16
CA LYS A 84 -14.54 -3.72 -1.35
C LYS A 84 -13.57 -3.74 -2.53
N ALA A 85 -14.13 -3.86 -3.75
CA ALA A 85 -13.38 -3.70 -4.99
C ALA A 85 -13.73 -2.34 -5.61
N PHE A 86 -12.72 -1.64 -6.11
CA PHE A 86 -12.85 -0.37 -6.80
C PHE A 86 -12.43 -0.58 -8.25
N GLY A 87 -13.41 -0.56 -9.15
CA GLY A 87 -13.19 -0.94 -10.54
C GLY A 87 -13.64 0.09 -11.58
N SER A 88 -13.85 1.35 -11.19
CA SER A 88 -14.21 2.38 -12.14
C SER A 88 -13.13 2.52 -13.23
N LYS A 89 -13.55 2.64 -14.47
CA LYS A 89 -12.64 2.75 -15.62
C LYS A 89 -11.74 3.98 -15.57
N ASN A 90 -12.08 4.99 -14.78
CA ASN A 90 -11.34 6.25 -14.70
C ASN A 90 -10.47 6.36 -13.44
N ARG A 91 -10.39 5.29 -12.63
CA ARG A 91 -9.67 5.34 -11.35
C ARG A 91 -8.18 5.66 -11.46
N THR A 92 -7.55 5.19 -12.53
CA THR A 92 -6.11 5.32 -12.71
C THR A 92 -5.74 6.50 -13.62
N SER A 93 -6.58 7.54 -13.65
CA SER A 93 -6.30 8.72 -14.47
C SER A 93 -5.32 9.69 -13.83
N ASN A 94 -5.02 9.56 -12.52
CA ASN A 94 -4.06 10.41 -11.84
C ASN A 94 -2.63 10.06 -12.28
N PRO A 95 -1.90 10.98 -12.95
CA PRO A 95 -0.55 10.68 -13.43
C PRO A 95 0.43 10.24 -12.33
N LYS A 96 0.31 10.81 -11.13
CA LYS A 96 1.18 10.45 -10.01
C LYS A 96 1.04 9.00 -9.61
N ASP A 97 -0.20 8.49 -9.57
CA ASP A 97 -0.46 7.10 -9.21
C ASP A 97 0.04 6.15 -10.28
N VAL A 98 -0.17 6.49 -11.55
CA VAL A 98 0.31 5.69 -12.67
C VAL A 98 1.84 5.62 -12.66
N HIS A 99 2.53 6.76 -12.50
CA HIS A 99 3.99 6.81 -12.47
C HIS A 99 4.56 6.01 -11.30
N TRP A 100 3.93 6.09 -10.14
CA TRP A 100 4.35 5.34 -8.97
C TRP A 100 4.30 3.83 -9.21
N LEU A 101 3.17 3.34 -9.75
CA LEU A 101 2.98 1.92 -10.02
C LEU A 101 3.93 1.42 -11.12
N GLU A 102 4.08 2.18 -12.18
CA GLU A 102 4.99 1.82 -13.27
C GLU A 102 6.44 1.72 -12.79
N ARG A 103 6.86 2.67 -11.95
CA ARG A 103 8.21 2.67 -11.38
C ARG A 103 8.42 1.50 -10.43
N ALA A 104 7.47 1.27 -9.53
CA ALA A 104 7.58 0.22 -8.52
C ALA A 104 7.59 -1.17 -9.17
N MET A 105 6.80 -1.38 -10.21
CA MET A 105 6.63 -2.68 -10.85
C MET A 105 7.42 -2.81 -12.16
N GLN A 106 8.08 -1.76 -12.60
CA GLN A 106 8.84 -1.73 -13.87
C GLN A 106 8.01 -2.20 -15.06
N SER A 107 6.72 -1.87 -15.05
CA SER A 107 5.80 -2.25 -16.12
C SER A 107 4.82 -1.13 -16.40
N LYS A 108 4.29 -1.12 -17.63
CA LYS A 108 3.28 -0.15 -18.01
C LYS A 108 1.95 -0.50 -17.36
N VAL A 109 1.33 0.51 -16.73
CA VAL A 109 0.04 0.36 -16.07
C VAL A 109 -1.06 0.85 -17.01
N GLU A 110 -2.06 0.00 -17.29
CA GLU A 110 -3.23 0.36 -18.09
C GLU A 110 -4.41 0.62 -17.14
N ARG A 111 -5.35 -0.31 -17.07
CA ARG A 111 -6.49 -0.22 -16.17
C ARG A 111 -6.26 -1.08 -14.94
N ILE A 112 -6.53 -0.53 -13.75
CA ILE A 112 -6.35 -1.25 -12.50
C ILE A 112 -7.68 -1.36 -11.75
N VAL A 113 -8.00 -2.58 -11.34
CA VAL A 113 -9.02 -2.84 -10.32
C VAL A 113 -8.32 -3.02 -9.00
N THR A 114 -8.73 -2.27 -7.99
CA THR A 114 -8.12 -2.35 -6.66
C THR A 114 -9.05 -3.04 -5.69
N ILE A 115 -8.52 -4.02 -4.97
CA ILE A 115 -9.23 -4.70 -3.90
C ILE A 115 -8.75 -4.11 -2.58
N ALA A 116 -9.66 -3.53 -1.81
CA ALA A 116 -9.33 -2.93 -0.52
C ALA A 116 -9.49 -3.95 0.60
N TYR A 117 -8.50 -4.01 1.46
CA TYR A 117 -8.46 -4.82 2.67
C TYR A 117 -8.49 -3.91 3.89
N LEU A 118 -9.22 -4.34 4.91
CA LEU A 118 -9.38 -3.58 6.14
C LEU A 118 -8.84 -4.37 7.32
N SER A 119 -8.10 -3.70 8.18
CA SER A 119 -7.70 -4.23 9.47
C SER A 119 -7.88 -3.16 10.54
N MET A 120 -8.30 -3.57 11.73
CA MET A 120 -8.38 -2.70 12.89
C MET A 120 -7.41 -3.23 13.94
N VAL A 121 -6.49 -2.39 14.38
CA VAL A 121 -5.41 -2.80 15.27
C VAL A 121 -5.27 -1.83 16.43
N LYS A 122 -4.64 -2.31 17.50
CA LYS A 122 -4.20 -1.47 18.60
C LYS A 122 -2.78 -1.02 18.29
N ILE A 123 -2.55 0.28 18.35
CA ILE A 123 -1.21 0.82 18.14
C ILE A 123 -0.40 0.64 19.41
N ASP A 124 0.69 -0.11 19.33
CA ASP A 124 1.63 -0.32 20.43
C ASP A 124 3.06 -0.27 19.89
N ARG A 125 4.03 -0.37 20.80
CA ARG A 125 5.45 -0.29 20.44
C ARG A 125 5.89 -1.41 19.51
N ALA A 126 5.33 -2.60 19.67
CA ALA A 126 5.69 -3.74 18.83
C ALA A 126 5.24 -3.51 17.40
N LEU A 127 4.06 -2.92 17.21
CA LEU A 127 3.52 -2.61 15.90
C LEU A 127 4.31 -1.49 15.22
N ASP A 128 4.74 -0.48 15.99
CA ASP A 128 5.41 0.71 15.46
C ASP A 128 6.92 0.55 15.26
N LYS A 129 7.48 -0.58 15.67
CA LYS A 129 8.92 -0.77 15.81
C LYS A 129 9.75 -0.38 14.59
N ASN A 130 9.25 -0.62 13.38
CA ASN A 130 10.02 -0.43 12.16
C ASN A 130 9.39 0.56 11.17
N LEU A 131 8.34 1.30 11.58
CA LEU A 131 7.62 2.15 10.62
C LEU A 131 8.50 3.21 9.98
N ASP A 132 9.41 3.83 10.73
CA ASP A 132 10.29 4.86 10.20
C ASP A 132 11.21 4.34 9.08
N GLU A 133 11.66 3.10 9.20
CA GLU A 133 12.51 2.46 8.18
C GLU A 133 11.76 2.28 6.86
N PHE A 134 10.44 2.13 6.93
CA PHE A 134 9.58 1.91 5.77
C PHE A 134 8.92 3.20 5.28
N GLN A 135 9.24 4.35 5.91
CA GLN A 135 8.60 5.63 5.60
C GLN A 135 7.07 5.58 5.77
N ALA A 136 6.61 4.79 6.72
CA ALA A 136 5.20 4.66 7.07
C ALA A 136 4.91 5.47 8.34
N CYS A 137 3.67 5.95 8.44
CA CYS A 137 3.26 6.72 9.61
C CYS A 137 1.76 6.61 9.86
N TRP A 138 1.38 6.92 11.09
CA TRP A 138 -0.03 7.00 11.47
C TRP A 138 -0.52 8.43 11.33
N VAL A 139 -1.68 8.59 10.69
CA VAL A 139 -2.32 9.90 10.50
C VAL A 139 -3.70 9.88 11.15
N CYS A 140 -3.99 10.90 11.94
CA CYS A 140 -5.26 10.99 12.66
C CYS A 140 -6.43 11.11 11.70
N LEU A 141 -7.43 10.24 11.85
CA LEU A 141 -8.62 10.22 10.99
C LEU A 141 -9.58 11.37 11.30
N LEU A 142 -9.60 11.84 12.54
CA LEU A 142 -10.52 12.87 12.98
C LEU A 142 -9.93 14.27 12.90
N TYR A 143 -8.76 14.40 12.27
CA TYR A 143 -8.16 15.69 12.07
C TYR A 143 -8.97 16.47 11.05
N THR A 144 -9.78 17.41 11.54
CA THR A 144 -10.43 18.37 10.67
C THR A 144 -9.65 19.67 10.77
N SER A 145 -9.11 20.11 9.64
CA SER A 145 -8.48 21.40 9.59
C SER A 145 -9.52 22.47 9.97
N PRO A 146 -9.24 23.31 10.97
CA PRO A 146 -10.15 24.43 11.21
C PRO A 146 -10.18 25.30 9.97
N SER A 147 -11.34 25.39 9.43
CA SER A 147 -11.55 26.26 8.27
C SER A 147 -11.49 27.73 8.71
#